data_72c5d8c10ef92663cb51b8c703c4bacf
#
_entry.id   72c5d8c10ef92663cb51b8c703c4bacf
#
_cell.length_a   1.000
_cell.length_b   1.000
_cell.length_c   1.000
_cell.angle_alpha   90.00
_cell.angle_beta   90.00
_cell.angle_gamma   90.00
#
_symmetry.space_group_name_H-M   'P 1'
#
loop_
_entity.id
_entity.type
_entity.pdbx_description
1 polymer ?
#
loop_
_entity_poly.entity_id
_entity_poly.type
_entity_poly.pdbx_seq_one_letter_code
_entity_poly.pdbx_strand_id
1 'polypeptide(L)'
;FKYAFILMNNMIIMVATVAVFFDFGGVDGTPATLQDTTSLGPPNLRFKTADDATIDNQNPIPIPSGAAINSFWKSIYLKVTAGTFTQIDNVKFYTDGGGFGTGIITYVGDQLPVKNSGANTGYVVATGTAGTSGNEIVASHAGISAKTDAFTFTSGSPMTITISEASGLMNAIGETTNYLVTQMNVASTAGPGNLADETWTYQYDEI
;
A
#
# COMPACT_ATOMS: atom_id res chain seq x y z
N PHE A 1 23.44 57.69 -12.48
CA PHE A 1 22.47 56.76 -11.84
C PHE A 1 22.67 55.42 -12.48
N LYS A 2 23.17 54.43 -11.67
CA LYS A 2 23.25 53.01 -12.04
C LYS A 2 21.95 52.31 -11.63
N TYR A 3 21.20 51.77 -12.55
CA TYR A 3 20.08 50.90 -12.27
C TYR A 3 20.61 49.48 -12.15
N ALA A 4 20.51 48.91 -10.94
CA ALA A 4 20.69 47.45 -10.74
C ALA A 4 19.37 46.75 -11.07
N PHE A 5 19.36 46.01 -12.18
CA PHE A 5 18.28 45.05 -12.47
C PHE A 5 18.48 43.85 -11.58
N ILE A 6 17.64 43.68 -10.56
CA ILE A 6 17.51 42.41 -9.83
C ILE A 6 16.61 41.53 -10.67
N LEU A 7 17.20 40.59 -11.40
CA LEU A 7 16.48 39.42 -11.92
C LEU A 7 16.10 38.59 -10.72
N MET A 8 14.87 38.70 -10.25
CA MET A 8 14.28 37.68 -9.40
C MET A 8 14.02 36.48 -10.30
N ASN A 9 14.92 35.50 -10.28
CA ASN A 9 14.61 34.16 -10.73
C ASN A 9 13.47 33.64 -9.82
N ASN A 10 12.25 33.67 -10.34
CA ASN A 10 11.18 32.87 -9.80
C ASN A 10 11.62 31.40 -9.98
N MET A 11 12.26 30.84 -8.97
CA MET A 11 12.45 29.41 -8.89
C MET A 11 11.05 28.82 -8.70
N ILE A 12 10.44 28.36 -9.79
CA ILE A 12 9.23 27.55 -9.71
C ILE A 12 9.68 26.25 -9.06
N ILE A 13 9.34 26.07 -7.80
CA ILE A 13 9.49 24.77 -7.15
C ILE A 13 8.44 23.88 -7.82
N MET A 14 8.91 22.99 -8.67
CA MET A 14 8.09 21.94 -9.28
C MET A 14 7.95 20.85 -8.22
N VAL A 15 6.73 20.52 -7.84
CA VAL A 15 6.45 19.50 -6.82
C VAL A 15 5.31 18.62 -7.32
N ALA A 16 5.57 17.32 -7.36
CA ALA A 16 4.53 16.33 -7.58
C ALA A 16 3.64 16.23 -6.34
N THR A 17 2.36 16.00 -6.57
CA THR A 17 1.45 15.54 -5.53
C THR A 17 1.22 14.05 -5.73
N VAL A 18 1.54 13.28 -4.72
CA VAL A 18 1.35 11.84 -4.70
C VAL A 18 0.37 11.44 -3.61
N ALA A 19 -0.32 10.32 -3.80
CA ALA A 19 -1.15 9.73 -2.78
C ALA A 19 -1.03 8.20 -2.81
N VAL A 20 -1.26 7.57 -1.66
CA VAL A 20 -1.33 6.11 -1.55
C VAL A 20 -2.76 5.67 -1.78
N PHE A 21 -2.92 4.75 -2.70
CA PHE A 21 -4.20 4.15 -3.05
C PHE A 21 -4.20 2.66 -2.69
N PHE A 22 -5.38 2.08 -2.62
CA PHE A 22 -5.53 0.63 -2.59
C PHE A 22 -6.74 0.22 -3.42
N ASP A 23 -6.63 -0.96 -4.03
CA ASP A 23 -7.67 -1.58 -4.81
C ASP A 23 -8.28 -2.75 -4.00
N PHE A 24 -9.60 -2.95 -4.15
CA PHE A 24 -10.34 -4.02 -3.48
C PHE A 24 -11.58 -4.42 -4.28
N GLY A 25 -12.16 -5.58 -3.96
CA GLY A 25 -13.38 -6.07 -4.59
C GLY A 25 -13.23 -6.34 -6.10
N GLY A 26 -14.34 -6.55 -6.77
CA GLY A 26 -14.37 -6.82 -8.21
C GLY A 26 -13.91 -8.23 -8.58
N VAL A 27 -13.09 -8.33 -9.62
CA VAL A 27 -12.49 -9.58 -10.10
C VAL A 27 -11.04 -9.36 -10.48
N ASP A 28 -10.28 -10.41 -10.71
CA ASP A 28 -8.89 -10.34 -11.13
C ASP A 28 -8.71 -9.41 -12.34
N GLY A 29 -7.74 -8.52 -12.25
CA GLY A 29 -7.47 -7.49 -13.25
C GLY A 29 -8.47 -6.32 -13.27
N THR A 30 -9.57 -6.38 -12.53
CA THR A 30 -10.62 -5.35 -12.55
C THR A 30 -11.17 -5.11 -11.12
N PRO A 31 -10.47 -4.32 -10.29
CA PRO A 31 -10.94 -3.97 -8.97
C PRO A 31 -12.26 -3.18 -9.06
N ALA A 32 -13.14 -3.36 -8.07
CA ALA A 32 -14.45 -2.70 -8.04
C ALA A 32 -14.34 -1.20 -7.79
N THR A 33 -13.40 -0.79 -6.96
CA THR A 33 -13.26 0.60 -6.53
C THR A 33 -11.80 0.92 -6.22
N LEU A 34 -11.38 2.11 -6.64
CA LEU A 34 -10.10 2.70 -6.24
C LEU A 34 -10.35 3.58 -5.01
N GLN A 35 -9.58 3.39 -3.96
CA GLN A 35 -9.67 4.24 -2.77
C GLN A 35 -8.35 4.97 -2.53
N ASP A 36 -8.44 6.29 -2.46
CA ASP A 36 -7.37 7.13 -1.97
C ASP A 36 -7.36 7.04 -0.44
N THR A 37 -6.25 6.60 0.15
CA THR A 37 -6.13 6.49 1.59
C THR A 37 -6.23 7.85 2.29
N THR A 38 -5.93 8.94 1.60
CA THR A 38 -6.01 10.30 2.18
C THR A 38 -7.44 10.83 2.23
N SER A 39 -8.32 10.37 1.34
CA SER A 39 -9.72 10.82 1.28
C SER A 39 -10.62 10.20 2.35
N LEU A 40 -10.19 9.09 2.94
CA LEU A 40 -10.96 8.37 3.95
C LEU A 40 -10.75 8.87 5.38
N GLY A 41 -9.80 9.80 5.59
CA GLY A 41 -9.36 10.23 6.92
C GLY A 41 -8.49 9.17 7.61
N PRO A 42 -7.54 9.54 8.50
CA PRO A 42 -6.71 8.56 9.23
C PRO A 42 -7.52 7.83 10.33
N PRO A 43 -7.22 6.53 10.60
CA PRO A 43 -6.37 5.62 9.85
C PRO A 43 -7.10 5.04 8.64
N ASN A 44 -6.44 5.01 7.49
CA ASN A 44 -7.09 4.89 6.19
C ASN A 44 -7.12 3.48 5.61
N LEU A 45 -6.23 2.60 6.03
CA LEU A 45 -6.19 1.20 5.62
C LEU A 45 -6.53 0.32 6.82
N ARG A 46 -7.55 -0.53 6.69
CA ARG A 46 -7.93 -1.49 7.74
C ARG A 46 -7.83 -2.92 7.24
N PHE A 47 -7.26 -3.76 8.08
CA PHE A 47 -7.28 -5.19 7.87
C PHE A 47 -8.56 -5.77 8.49
N LYS A 48 -9.36 -6.43 7.68
CA LYS A 48 -10.67 -6.98 8.04
C LYS A 48 -10.81 -8.38 7.48
N THR A 49 -11.80 -9.13 7.97
CA THR A 49 -12.25 -10.39 7.35
C THR A 49 -13.33 -10.14 6.28
N ALA A 50 -13.17 -9.06 5.53
CA ALA A 50 -13.98 -8.73 4.35
C ALA A 50 -13.15 -7.92 3.37
N ASP A 51 -13.44 -8.06 2.08
CA ASP A 51 -12.81 -7.26 1.03
C ASP A 51 -13.62 -5.99 0.77
N ASP A 52 -13.54 -5.05 1.69
CA ASP A 52 -14.18 -3.75 1.62
C ASP A 52 -13.27 -2.61 2.11
N ALA A 53 -13.65 -1.36 1.83
CA ALA A 53 -12.94 -0.15 2.20
C ALA A 53 -13.57 0.58 3.39
N THR A 54 -14.67 0.09 3.96
CA THR A 54 -15.42 0.81 4.97
C THR A 54 -14.63 0.92 6.27
N ILE A 55 -14.46 2.15 6.76
CA ILE A 55 -13.83 2.42 8.05
C ILE A 55 -14.90 2.28 9.14
N ASP A 56 -15.13 1.07 9.57
CA ASP A 56 -16.08 0.71 10.62
C ASP A 56 -15.56 -0.45 11.46
N ASN A 57 -16.35 -0.92 12.40
CA ASN A 57 -16.04 -2.06 13.27
C ASN A 57 -16.67 -3.38 12.76
N GLN A 58 -17.14 -3.40 11.51
CA GLN A 58 -17.69 -4.62 10.92
C GLN A 58 -16.57 -5.55 10.45
N ASN A 59 -16.84 -6.85 10.50
CA ASN A 59 -15.92 -7.89 10.05
C ASN A 59 -14.50 -7.77 10.67
N PRO A 60 -14.36 -7.60 11.99
CA PRO A 60 -13.05 -7.60 12.64
C PRO A 60 -12.36 -8.95 12.43
N ILE A 61 -11.04 -8.98 12.55
CA ILE A 61 -10.31 -10.26 12.56
C ILE A 61 -10.49 -10.89 13.95
N PRO A 62 -11.14 -12.06 14.07
CA PRO A 62 -11.30 -12.70 15.37
C PRO A 62 -9.96 -13.25 15.87
N ILE A 63 -9.79 -13.33 17.19
CA ILE A 63 -8.68 -14.07 17.80
C ILE A 63 -9.05 -15.55 17.74
N PRO A 64 -8.29 -16.38 17.01
CA PRO A 64 -8.62 -17.79 16.87
C PRO A 64 -8.31 -18.58 18.15
N SER A 65 -9.02 -19.68 18.38
CA SER A 65 -8.67 -20.64 19.43
C SER A 65 -7.66 -21.71 18.97
N GLY A 66 -7.28 -21.70 17.71
CA GLY A 66 -6.39 -22.69 17.08
C GLY A 66 -5.45 -22.07 16.06
N ALA A 67 -5.53 -22.50 14.81
CA ALA A 67 -4.69 -21.98 13.73
C ALA A 67 -4.92 -20.47 13.51
N ALA A 68 -3.86 -19.76 13.12
CA ALA A 68 -3.93 -18.33 12.85
C ALA A 68 -4.93 -18.01 11.73
N ILE A 69 -5.55 -16.84 11.83
CA ILE A 69 -6.55 -16.32 10.88
C ILE A 69 -5.94 -15.18 10.08
N ASN A 70 -6.19 -15.16 8.78
CA ASN A 70 -5.77 -14.09 7.88
C ASN A 70 -6.89 -13.07 7.67
N SER A 71 -6.52 -11.79 7.50
CA SER A 71 -7.39 -10.80 6.87
C SER A 71 -7.55 -11.08 5.38
N PHE A 72 -8.52 -10.43 4.74
CA PHE A 72 -8.44 -10.24 3.29
C PHE A 72 -7.22 -9.37 2.99
N TRP A 73 -6.44 -9.70 1.93
CA TRP A 73 -5.28 -8.89 1.56
C TRP A 73 -5.69 -7.55 0.96
N LYS A 74 -4.76 -6.63 0.94
CA LYS A 74 -4.91 -5.31 0.34
C LYS A 74 -3.81 -5.09 -0.69
N SER A 75 -4.18 -4.56 -1.86
CA SER A 75 -3.27 -4.23 -2.95
C SER A 75 -3.07 -2.72 -2.95
N ILE A 76 -1.98 -2.25 -2.35
CA ILE A 76 -1.67 -0.83 -2.18
C ILE A 76 -0.62 -0.36 -3.18
N TYR A 77 -0.66 0.91 -3.56
CA TYR A 77 0.28 1.51 -4.50
C TYR A 77 0.37 3.03 -4.33
N LEU A 78 1.48 3.60 -4.78
CA LEU A 78 1.65 5.05 -4.88
C LEU A 78 1.20 5.52 -6.26
N LYS A 79 0.52 6.68 -6.32
CA LYS A 79 0.04 7.30 -7.55
C LYS A 79 0.34 8.79 -7.56
N VAL A 80 0.77 9.31 -8.70
CA VAL A 80 0.86 10.75 -8.93
C VAL A 80 -0.52 11.30 -9.23
N THR A 81 -0.99 12.25 -8.42
CA THR A 81 -2.35 12.80 -8.52
C THR A 81 -2.40 14.20 -9.11
N ALA A 82 -1.33 14.98 -8.94
CA ALA A 82 -1.24 16.36 -9.44
C ALA A 82 0.22 16.85 -9.42
N GLY A 83 0.42 18.09 -9.84
CA GLY A 83 1.69 18.81 -9.74
C GLY A 83 2.40 19.00 -11.07
N THR A 84 3.53 19.67 -10.99
CA THR A 84 4.46 19.84 -12.12
C THR A 84 5.81 19.34 -11.65
N PHE A 85 6.36 18.36 -12.31
CA PHE A 85 7.60 17.66 -11.95
C PHE A 85 8.23 17.10 -13.23
N THR A 86 9.49 16.70 -13.16
CA THR A 86 10.16 16.06 -14.29
C THR A 86 9.98 14.54 -14.20
N GLN A 87 10.29 13.97 -13.06
CA GLN A 87 10.12 12.53 -12.79
C GLN A 87 10.10 12.22 -11.30
N ILE A 88 9.56 11.08 -10.99
CA ILE A 88 9.68 10.41 -9.69
C ILE A 88 10.31 9.04 -9.94
N ASP A 89 11.31 8.69 -9.15
CA ASP A 89 11.97 7.38 -9.19
C ASP A 89 12.38 6.89 -7.80
N ASN A 90 13.15 5.80 -7.74
CA ASN A 90 13.72 5.24 -6.52
C ASN A 90 12.70 5.05 -5.38
N VAL A 91 11.49 4.59 -5.73
CA VAL A 91 10.41 4.42 -4.74
C VAL A 91 10.75 3.29 -3.78
N LYS A 92 10.57 3.55 -2.50
CA LYS A 92 10.82 2.62 -1.40
C LYS A 92 9.64 2.58 -0.46
N PHE A 93 9.49 1.44 0.21
CA PHE A 93 8.53 1.24 1.28
C PHE A 93 9.25 0.82 2.57
N TYR A 94 8.81 1.36 3.70
CA TYR A 94 9.25 0.93 5.01
C TYR A 94 8.23 1.28 6.09
N THR A 95 8.40 0.66 7.26
CA THR A 95 7.61 0.88 8.46
C THR A 95 8.48 1.50 9.55
N ASP A 96 7.89 1.83 10.68
CA ASP A 96 8.64 2.25 11.88
C ASP A 96 9.34 1.09 12.60
N GLY A 97 9.07 -0.16 12.22
CA GLY A 97 9.65 -1.37 12.81
C GLY A 97 8.95 -1.85 14.09
N GLY A 98 7.88 -1.17 14.52
CA GLY A 98 7.19 -1.48 15.77
C GLY A 98 6.35 -2.75 15.73
N GLY A 99 5.42 -2.83 14.82
CA GLY A 99 4.45 -3.93 14.68
C GLY A 99 3.27 -3.84 15.64
N PHE A 100 2.25 -4.64 15.36
CA PHE A 100 0.98 -4.62 16.08
C PHE A 100 1.00 -5.42 17.40
N GLY A 101 2.14 -5.96 17.81
CA GLY A 101 2.30 -6.69 19.06
C GLY A 101 2.21 -8.21 18.95
N THR A 102 2.19 -8.88 20.10
CA THR A 102 2.27 -10.34 20.19
C THR A 102 1.13 -11.02 19.44
N GLY A 103 1.46 -12.04 18.66
CA GLY A 103 0.50 -12.86 17.92
C GLY A 103 -0.09 -12.21 16.69
N ILE A 104 0.42 -11.05 16.27
CA ILE A 104 -0.03 -10.34 15.07
C ILE A 104 1.17 -10.09 14.17
N ILE A 105 1.09 -10.55 12.93
CA ILE A 105 2.09 -10.31 11.89
C ILE A 105 1.38 -9.70 10.69
N THR A 106 1.96 -8.67 10.12
CA THR A 106 1.49 -8.15 8.84
C THR A 106 2.51 -8.49 7.77
N TYR A 107 2.10 -9.30 6.83
CA TYR A 107 2.93 -9.73 5.72
C TYR A 107 2.83 -8.80 4.53
N VAL A 108 3.93 -8.69 3.80
CA VAL A 108 3.97 -8.17 2.42
C VAL A 108 4.45 -9.28 1.48
N GLY A 109 3.91 -9.33 0.28
CA GLY A 109 4.31 -10.30 -0.74
C GLY A 109 5.73 -10.01 -1.26
N ASP A 110 6.43 -11.07 -1.66
CA ASP A 110 7.79 -11.02 -2.20
C ASP A 110 7.87 -10.42 -3.61
N GLN A 111 6.77 -10.42 -4.33
CA GLN A 111 6.64 -9.83 -5.67
C GLN A 111 5.70 -8.64 -5.63
N LEU A 112 5.93 -7.73 -6.56
CA LEU A 112 5.13 -6.53 -6.76
C LEU A 112 4.34 -6.68 -8.08
N PRO A 113 3.12 -7.23 -8.03
CA PRO A 113 2.30 -7.42 -9.23
C PRO A 113 2.05 -6.11 -9.96
N VAL A 114 2.10 -6.14 -11.29
CA VAL A 114 2.00 -4.95 -12.13
C VAL A 114 0.67 -4.24 -11.92
N LYS A 115 0.71 -2.96 -11.53
CA LYS A 115 -0.49 -2.12 -11.41
C LYS A 115 -0.91 -1.62 -12.79
N ASN A 116 0.02 -1.02 -13.50
CA ASN A 116 -0.17 -0.27 -14.74
C ASN A 116 -1.32 0.76 -14.63
N SER A 117 -1.08 2.00 -14.97
CA SER A 117 -2.04 3.11 -14.80
C SER A 117 -3.41 2.90 -15.47
N GLY A 118 -3.51 1.97 -16.41
CA GLY A 118 -4.74 1.70 -17.16
C GLY A 118 -5.30 0.29 -17.15
N ALA A 119 -4.54 -0.75 -16.79
CA ALA A 119 -4.94 -2.14 -17.06
C ALA A 119 -5.07 -3.03 -15.80
N ASN A 120 -4.49 -2.67 -14.65
CA ASN A 120 -4.55 -3.41 -13.38
C ASN A 120 -4.23 -4.91 -13.50
N THR A 121 -3.37 -5.30 -14.44
CA THR A 121 -3.19 -6.69 -14.86
C THR A 121 -2.68 -7.62 -13.77
N GLY A 122 -2.00 -7.09 -12.76
CA GLY A 122 -1.53 -7.86 -11.61
C GLY A 122 -2.47 -7.82 -10.41
N TYR A 123 -3.64 -7.17 -10.52
CA TYR A 123 -4.63 -7.20 -9.46
C TYR A 123 -5.25 -8.60 -9.34
N VAL A 124 -5.24 -9.14 -8.13
CA VAL A 124 -5.94 -10.37 -7.77
C VAL A 124 -6.88 -10.04 -6.62
N VAL A 125 -8.17 -10.32 -6.82
CA VAL A 125 -9.21 -10.05 -5.83
C VAL A 125 -8.97 -10.87 -4.57
N ALA A 126 -9.07 -10.23 -3.40
CA ALA A 126 -8.93 -10.93 -2.14
C ALA A 126 -10.09 -11.91 -1.92
N THR A 127 -9.77 -13.13 -1.54
CA THR A 127 -10.74 -14.21 -1.33
C THR A 127 -10.77 -14.67 0.12
N GLY A 128 -11.84 -15.35 0.51
CA GLY A 128 -12.03 -15.87 1.86
C GLY A 128 -13.49 -16.04 2.20
N THR A 129 -13.78 -16.18 3.50
CA THR A 129 -15.14 -16.21 4.05
C THR A 129 -15.37 -14.96 4.87
N ALA A 130 -16.19 -14.04 4.34
CA ALA A 130 -16.47 -12.77 5.00
C ALA A 130 -16.97 -12.96 6.43
N GLY A 131 -16.45 -12.17 7.36
CA GLY A 131 -16.72 -12.29 8.79
C GLY A 131 -15.98 -13.42 9.48
N THR A 132 -15.16 -14.21 8.76
CA THR A 132 -14.44 -15.37 9.32
C THR A 132 -12.94 -15.26 9.06
N SER A 133 -12.50 -15.35 7.79
CA SER A 133 -11.07 -15.32 7.43
C SER A 133 -10.87 -15.00 5.95
N GLY A 134 -9.77 -14.32 5.63
CA GLY A 134 -9.20 -14.30 4.28
C GLY A 134 -8.42 -15.58 3.98
N ASN A 135 -8.31 -15.92 2.70
CA ASN A 135 -7.40 -16.95 2.24
C ASN A 135 -5.94 -16.46 2.36
N GLU A 136 -5.01 -17.39 2.50
CA GLU A 136 -3.60 -17.09 2.66
C GLU A 136 -3.00 -16.55 1.35
N ILE A 137 -2.24 -15.45 1.44
CA ILE A 137 -1.73 -14.69 0.29
C ILE A 137 -0.87 -15.53 -0.65
N VAL A 138 0.08 -16.34 -0.14
CA VAL A 138 0.98 -17.14 -0.99
C VAL A 138 0.25 -18.30 -1.66
N ALA A 139 -0.75 -18.85 -0.99
CA ALA A 139 -1.53 -19.97 -1.54
C ALA A 139 -2.58 -19.52 -2.57
N SER A 140 -3.02 -18.25 -2.54
CA SER A 140 -4.21 -17.81 -3.26
C SER A 140 -3.99 -16.64 -4.21
N HIS A 141 -2.91 -15.88 -4.07
CA HIS A 141 -2.57 -14.77 -4.97
C HIS A 141 -1.56 -15.25 -6.01
N ALA A 142 -1.98 -15.39 -7.25
CA ALA A 142 -1.15 -15.97 -8.34
C ALA A 142 0.19 -15.27 -8.60
N GLY A 143 0.33 -14.00 -8.20
CA GLY A 143 1.55 -13.20 -8.38
C GLY A 143 2.46 -13.16 -7.15
N ILE A 144 2.17 -13.92 -6.08
CA ILE A 144 2.95 -13.92 -4.84
C ILE A 144 3.43 -15.33 -4.54
N SER A 145 4.75 -15.53 -4.41
CA SER A 145 5.34 -16.85 -4.15
C SER A 145 5.91 -17.00 -2.73
N ALA A 146 6.21 -15.90 -2.09
CA ALA A 146 6.62 -15.85 -0.69
C ALA A 146 6.14 -14.55 -0.02
N LYS A 147 6.25 -14.46 1.29
CA LYS A 147 5.86 -13.28 2.06
C LYS A 147 6.86 -13.02 3.18
N THR A 148 7.00 -11.76 3.54
CA THR A 148 7.89 -11.28 4.60
C THR A 148 7.10 -10.42 5.57
N ASP A 149 7.47 -10.42 6.84
CA ASP A 149 6.90 -9.49 7.82
C ASP A 149 7.22 -8.06 7.41
N ALA A 150 6.18 -7.23 7.23
CA ALA A 150 6.29 -5.84 6.80
C ALA A 150 7.20 -5.02 7.73
N PHE A 151 7.22 -5.33 9.02
CA PHE A 151 7.98 -4.60 10.03
C PHE A 151 9.48 -4.92 10.02
N THR A 152 9.93 -5.87 9.19
CA THR A 152 11.37 -6.05 8.89
C THR A 152 11.91 -4.98 7.95
N PHE A 153 11.05 -4.30 7.19
CA PHE A 153 11.43 -3.19 6.34
C PHE A 153 11.39 -1.90 7.16
N THR A 154 12.57 -1.34 7.43
CA THR A 154 12.74 -0.09 8.17
C THR A 154 13.37 0.98 7.28
N SER A 155 13.48 2.22 7.75
CA SER A 155 14.16 3.29 7.01
C SER A 155 15.62 2.97 6.68
N GLY A 156 16.29 2.13 7.49
CA GLY A 156 17.66 1.67 7.24
C GLY A 156 17.76 0.47 6.28
N SER A 157 16.65 -0.24 6.04
CA SER A 157 16.56 -1.40 5.15
C SER A 157 15.20 -1.44 4.46
N PRO A 158 14.89 -0.46 3.60
CA PRO A 158 13.59 -0.36 2.94
C PRO A 158 13.43 -1.39 1.82
N MET A 159 12.19 -1.76 1.54
CA MET A 159 11.82 -2.53 0.35
C MET A 159 11.81 -1.60 -0.87
N THR A 160 12.46 -2.00 -1.96
CA THR A 160 12.35 -1.27 -3.24
C THR A 160 11.01 -1.57 -3.89
N ILE A 161 10.30 -0.51 -4.31
CA ILE A 161 9.02 -0.61 -5.00
C ILE A 161 9.23 -0.33 -6.48
N THR A 162 8.86 -1.28 -7.32
CA THR A 162 8.94 -1.12 -8.77
C THR A 162 7.85 -0.16 -9.26
N ILE A 163 8.22 0.74 -10.16
CA ILE A 163 7.29 1.61 -10.88
C ILE A 163 6.64 0.81 -12.01
N SER A 164 5.34 0.96 -12.19
CA SER A 164 4.56 0.21 -13.17
C SER A 164 4.85 0.56 -14.62
N GLU A 165 5.41 1.73 -14.85
CA GLU A 165 5.65 2.24 -16.18
C GLU A 165 6.89 1.58 -16.82
N ALA A 166 6.85 1.34 -18.12
CA ALA A 166 7.94 0.66 -18.85
C ALA A 166 9.28 1.41 -18.79
N SER A 167 9.24 2.73 -18.56
CA SER A 167 10.43 3.55 -18.33
C SER A 167 11.10 3.32 -16.98
N GLY A 168 10.39 2.70 -16.02
CA GLY A 168 10.81 2.63 -14.62
C GLY A 168 10.71 3.96 -13.86
N LEU A 169 10.06 4.97 -14.45
CA LEU A 169 9.90 6.32 -13.92
C LEU A 169 8.42 6.70 -13.96
N MET A 170 7.97 7.53 -13.00
CA MET A 170 6.68 8.23 -13.11
C MET A 170 6.97 9.68 -13.55
N ASN A 171 6.50 10.06 -14.73
CA ASN A 171 6.71 11.39 -15.31
C ASN A 171 5.41 12.07 -15.77
N ALA A 172 4.27 11.46 -15.49
CA ALA A 172 2.96 11.99 -15.77
C ALA A 172 1.97 11.76 -14.63
N ILE A 173 0.97 12.65 -14.56
CA ILE A 173 -0.17 12.48 -13.63
C ILE A 173 -0.94 11.21 -14.01
N GLY A 174 -1.28 10.42 -13.00
CA GLY A 174 -1.98 9.15 -13.15
C GLY A 174 -1.08 7.93 -13.10
N GLU A 175 0.23 8.08 -13.29
CA GLU A 175 1.20 6.99 -13.22
C GLU A 175 1.37 6.44 -11.81
N THR A 176 1.75 5.18 -11.69
CA THR A 176 1.69 4.41 -10.44
C THR A 176 2.92 3.53 -10.23
N THR A 177 3.13 3.15 -8.98
CA THR A 177 3.96 1.98 -8.67
C THR A 177 3.20 0.68 -8.92
N ASN A 178 3.92 -0.44 -8.89
CA ASN A 178 3.33 -1.77 -8.78
C ASN A 178 2.63 -1.94 -7.43
N TYR A 179 1.80 -2.98 -7.33
CA TYR A 179 1.10 -3.30 -6.10
C TYR A 179 2.04 -3.84 -5.02
N LEU A 180 2.01 -3.23 -3.87
CA LEU A 180 2.44 -3.86 -2.62
C LEU A 180 1.24 -4.59 -2.03
N VAL A 181 1.25 -5.91 -2.08
CA VAL A 181 0.15 -6.73 -1.56
C VAL A 181 0.44 -7.10 -0.12
N THR A 182 -0.51 -6.82 0.77
CA THR A 182 -0.29 -6.97 2.21
C THR A 182 -1.46 -7.68 2.89
N GLN A 183 -1.16 -8.47 3.94
CA GLN A 183 -2.14 -9.26 4.68
C GLN A 183 -1.77 -9.36 6.15
N MET A 184 -2.73 -9.11 7.03
CA MET A 184 -2.55 -9.35 8.46
C MET A 184 -2.91 -10.79 8.82
N ASN A 185 -2.09 -11.37 9.69
CA ASN A 185 -2.28 -12.71 10.27
C ASN A 185 -2.37 -12.57 11.79
N VAL A 186 -3.40 -13.18 12.40
CA VAL A 186 -3.67 -13.11 13.83
C VAL A 186 -3.66 -14.51 14.41
N ALA A 187 -2.75 -14.77 15.35
CA ALA A 187 -2.62 -16.03 16.06
C ALA A 187 -3.45 -16.04 17.35
N SER A 188 -3.63 -17.23 17.94
CA SER A 188 -4.35 -17.43 19.20
C SER A 188 -3.71 -16.74 20.42
N THR A 189 -2.46 -16.30 20.29
CA THR A 189 -1.73 -15.55 21.34
C THR A 189 -1.96 -14.04 21.28
N ALA A 190 -2.71 -13.54 20.29
CA ALA A 190 -3.02 -12.11 20.19
C ALA A 190 -3.90 -11.65 21.36
N GLY A 191 -3.67 -10.44 21.85
CA GLY A 191 -4.52 -9.80 22.85
C GLY A 191 -5.81 -9.25 22.24
N PRO A 192 -6.91 -9.19 23.00
CA PRO A 192 -8.15 -8.57 22.53
C PRO A 192 -8.05 -7.05 22.56
N GLY A 193 -8.77 -6.39 21.65
CA GLY A 193 -8.92 -4.93 21.60
C GLY A 193 -8.57 -4.32 20.26
N ASN A 194 -8.63 -3.00 20.21
CA ASN A 194 -8.16 -2.26 19.05
C ASN A 194 -6.64 -2.18 19.05
N LEU A 195 -6.05 -2.38 17.87
CA LEU A 195 -4.62 -2.18 17.67
C LEU A 195 -4.31 -0.68 17.59
N ALA A 196 -3.11 -0.29 18.02
CA ALA A 196 -2.59 1.03 17.75
C ALA A 196 -2.41 1.23 16.24
N ASP A 197 -2.47 2.48 15.82
CA ASP A 197 -2.15 2.84 14.42
C ASP A 197 -0.64 2.70 14.21
N GLU A 198 -0.26 2.16 13.06
CA GLU A 198 1.13 2.00 12.64
C GLU A 198 1.43 2.87 11.43
N THR A 199 2.64 3.39 11.36
CA THR A 199 3.05 4.26 10.26
C THR A 199 3.80 3.47 9.19
N TRP A 200 3.26 3.50 7.97
CA TRP A 200 3.87 2.97 6.78
C TRP A 200 4.24 4.10 5.82
N THR A 201 5.45 4.06 5.30
CA THR A 201 6.02 5.16 4.52
C THR A 201 6.39 4.71 3.13
N TYR A 202 5.92 5.46 2.12
CA TYR A 202 6.51 5.48 0.79
C TYR A 202 7.50 6.65 0.71
N GLN A 203 8.72 6.36 0.30
CA GLN A 203 9.78 7.34 0.03
C GLN A 203 10.12 7.29 -1.45
N TYR A 204 10.42 8.42 -2.05
CA TYR A 204 10.80 8.51 -3.47
C TYR A 204 11.74 9.69 -3.68
N ASP A 205 12.44 9.68 -4.83
CA ASP A 205 13.20 10.81 -5.31
C ASP A 205 12.38 11.56 -6.37
N GLU A 206 12.39 12.88 -6.34
CA GLU A 206 11.69 13.76 -7.28
C GLU A 206 12.67 14.72 -7.92
N ILE A 207 12.58 14.88 -9.26
CA ILE A 207 13.40 15.77 -10.07
C ILE A 207 12.53 16.72 -10.88
#